data_f10284b685fcdc0bc7228f161a6b1b5c
#
_entry.id   f10284b685fcdc0bc7228f161a6b1b5c
#
_cell.length_a   1.000
_cell.length_b   1.000
_cell.length_c   1.000
_cell.angle_alpha   90.00
_cell.angle_beta   90.00
_cell.angle_gamma   90.00
#
_symmetry.space_group_name_H-M   'P 1'
#
loop_
_entity.id
_entity.type
_entity.pdbx_description
1 polymer ?
#
loop_
_entity_poly.entity_id
_entity_poly.type
_entity_poly.pdbx_seq_one_letter_code
_entity_poly.pdbx_strand_id
1 'polypeptide(L)'
;KEHQVDCDWNECGKYFASSKEEDKKILENFSATLSKLGFEHNLLSNKDLKKRLGTNFYNIALYTKGGILLHPGKLVRAMVDTLPKNVSLYENSSLLNWKKINDTVICNFKNGSIKTKKIIFATNGFLKSLGIKSNYNFPITLTASMTRSLTDEEFESIGMPKEWGILPVRPMGATIRMTKDRRILIRNTAEVYNPYQMSQSELNKRSLKQKIGIKKRFPQLPDNIIQSSWSGIVSRTRNSSQIFEKIDQN
;
A
#
# COMPACT_ATOMS: atom_id res chain seq x y z
N LYS A 1 -12.35 -1.62 -16.06
CA LYS A 1 -12.92 -1.19 -17.36
C LYS A 1 -14.23 -1.95 -17.65
N GLU A 2 -14.24 -3.27 -17.50
CA GLU A 2 -15.40 -4.13 -17.82
C GLU A 2 -16.66 -3.77 -17.00
N HIS A 3 -16.50 -3.46 -15.71
CA HIS A 3 -17.61 -3.11 -14.82
C HIS A 3 -17.82 -1.58 -14.64
N GLN A 4 -17.14 -0.74 -15.40
CA GLN A 4 -17.24 0.75 -15.37
C GLN A 4 -17.13 1.35 -13.94
N VAL A 5 -16.31 0.73 -13.10
CA VAL A 5 -16.11 1.12 -11.70
C VAL A 5 -15.33 2.42 -11.59
N ASP A 6 -15.88 3.42 -10.89
CA ASP A 6 -15.12 4.61 -10.48
C ASP A 6 -14.29 4.28 -9.22
N CYS A 7 -12.98 4.13 -9.41
CA CYS A 7 -12.03 3.93 -8.32
C CYS A 7 -10.84 4.89 -8.41
N ASP A 8 -11.03 6.05 -9.03
CA ASP A 8 -9.97 7.05 -9.29
C ASP A 8 -8.78 6.43 -10.06
N TRP A 9 -9.06 5.59 -11.04
CA TRP A 9 -8.05 4.90 -11.83
C TRP A 9 -7.23 5.89 -12.66
N ASN A 10 -5.92 5.95 -12.41
CA ASN A 10 -5.00 6.82 -13.13
C ASN A 10 -3.70 6.06 -13.48
N GLU A 11 -3.42 5.92 -14.78
CA GLU A 11 -2.21 5.29 -15.31
C GLU A 11 -1.03 6.28 -15.31
N CYS A 12 -0.78 6.95 -14.19
CA CYS A 12 0.22 8.00 -14.04
C CYS A 12 1.68 7.50 -14.01
N GLY A 13 1.90 6.19 -14.05
CA GLY A 13 3.22 5.60 -13.83
C GLY A 13 3.62 5.65 -12.35
N LYS A 14 4.90 5.37 -12.07
CA LYS A 14 5.45 5.42 -10.72
C LYS A 14 6.91 5.89 -10.75
N TYR A 15 7.33 6.48 -9.63
CA TYR A 15 8.68 6.95 -9.42
C TYR A 15 9.39 6.11 -8.36
N PHE A 16 10.60 5.66 -8.63
CA PHE A 16 11.55 5.20 -7.62
C PHE A 16 12.51 6.36 -7.35
N ALA A 17 12.34 7.06 -6.23
CA ALA A 17 13.02 8.32 -5.99
C ALA A 17 13.91 8.29 -4.74
N SER A 18 15.03 9.03 -4.81
CA SER A 18 15.93 9.25 -3.69
C SER A 18 16.39 10.71 -3.61
N SER A 19 16.62 11.15 -2.35
CA SER A 19 17.30 12.42 -2.04
C SER A 19 18.80 12.24 -1.83
N LYS A 20 19.32 11.01 -1.95
CA LYS A 20 20.71 10.66 -1.68
C LYS A 20 21.44 10.44 -3.01
N GLU A 21 22.61 11.06 -3.18
CA GLU A 21 23.43 10.89 -4.36
C GLU A 21 23.96 9.46 -4.50
N GLU A 22 24.26 8.80 -3.38
CA GLU A 22 24.73 7.41 -3.33
C GLU A 22 23.74 6.39 -3.95
N ASP A 23 22.46 6.75 -4.06
CA ASP A 23 21.42 5.88 -4.66
C ASP A 23 21.37 5.97 -6.18
N LYS A 24 22.10 6.91 -6.79
CA LYS A 24 22.15 7.11 -8.24
C LYS A 24 22.55 5.82 -8.96
N LYS A 25 23.60 5.16 -8.50
CA LYS A 25 24.09 3.91 -9.10
C LYS A 25 23.07 2.78 -9.07
N ILE A 26 22.24 2.73 -8.01
CA ILE A 26 21.15 1.73 -7.90
C ILE A 26 20.12 1.99 -9.00
N LEU A 27 19.73 3.26 -9.19
CA LEU A 27 18.74 3.63 -10.21
C LEU A 27 19.26 3.47 -11.63
N GLU A 28 20.55 3.77 -11.88
CA GLU A 28 21.19 3.53 -13.16
C GLU A 28 21.22 2.03 -13.52
N ASN A 29 21.59 1.17 -12.57
CA ASN A 29 21.59 -0.28 -12.77
C ASN A 29 20.16 -0.81 -13.02
N PHE A 30 19.17 -0.26 -12.32
CA PHE A 30 17.77 -0.62 -12.54
C PHE A 30 17.29 -0.14 -13.92
N SER A 31 17.65 1.08 -14.34
CA SER A 31 17.39 1.61 -15.66
C SER A 31 17.98 0.70 -16.76
N ALA A 32 19.24 0.29 -16.61
CA ALA A 32 19.89 -0.62 -17.56
C ALA A 32 19.16 -1.99 -17.64
N THR A 33 18.66 -2.49 -16.51
CA THR A 33 17.86 -3.73 -16.49
C THR A 33 16.55 -3.57 -17.23
N LEU A 34 15.83 -2.46 -17.01
CA LEU A 34 14.57 -2.18 -17.71
C LEU A 34 14.77 -2.00 -19.22
N SER A 35 15.88 -1.36 -19.64
CA SER A 35 16.26 -1.25 -21.06
C SER A 35 16.44 -2.63 -21.70
N LYS A 36 17.17 -3.54 -21.04
CA LYS A 36 17.37 -4.91 -21.52
C LYS A 36 16.06 -5.69 -21.66
N LEU A 37 15.08 -5.39 -20.81
CA LEU A 37 13.76 -6.03 -20.80
C LEU A 37 12.74 -5.32 -21.70
N GLY A 38 13.11 -4.22 -22.38
CA GLY A 38 12.23 -3.48 -23.27
C GLY A 38 11.14 -2.63 -22.57
N PHE A 39 11.31 -2.32 -21.28
CA PHE A 39 10.33 -1.50 -20.56
C PHE A 39 10.61 0.00 -20.71
N GLU A 40 9.56 0.77 -21.00
CA GLU A 40 9.61 2.23 -21.03
C GLU A 40 9.91 2.81 -19.65
N HIS A 41 10.96 3.61 -19.56
CA HIS A 41 11.36 4.27 -18.33
C HIS A 41 12.21 5.51 -18.62
N ASN A 42 12.38 6.39 -17.63
CA ASN A 42 13.20 7.58 -17.71
C ASN A 42 13.93 7.85 -16.39
N LEU A 43 15.22 8.11 -16.45
CA LEU A 43 15.96 8.72 -15.35
C LEU A 43 15.69 10.23 -15.35
N LEU A 44 15.27 10.77 -14.21
CA LEU A 44 14.85 12.16 -14.05
C LEU A 44 15.75 12.87 -13.05
N SER A 45 16.14 14.09 -13.43
CA SER A 45 16.90 15.02 -12.58
C SER A 45 16.03 15.70 -11.51
N ASN A 46 16.66 16.34 -10.53
CA ASN A 46 15.98 17.17 -9.55
C ASN A 46 15.07 18.25 -10.21
N LYS A 47 15.53 18.88 -11.29
CA LYS A 47 14.74 19.90 -12.00
C LYS A 47 13.44 19.33 -12.59
N ASP A 48 13.52 18.14 -13.18
CA ASP A 48 12.34 17.43 -13.71
C ASP A 48 11.39 17.03 -12.59
N LEU A 49 11.94 16.54 -11.49
CA LEU A 49 11.17 16.09 -10.33
C LEU A 49 10.46 17.26 -9.63
N LYS A 50 11.10 18.41 -9.49
CA LYS A 50 10.46 19.63 -8.98
C LYS A 50 9.19 19.97 -9.77
N LYS A 51 9.28 19.95 -11.10
CA LYS A 51 8.15 20.26 -11.98
C LYS A 51 7.04 19.21 -11.88
N ARG A 52 7.40 17.93 -11.77
CA ARG A 52 6.42 16.82 -11.79
C ARG A 52 5.79 16.52 -10.43
N LEU A 53 6.54 16.68 -9.35
CA LEU A 53 6.16 16.27 -8.00
C LEU A 53 5.87 17.42 -7.06
N GLY A 54 6.20 18.66 -7.43
CA GLY A 54 6.01 19.84 -6.60
C GLY A 54 6.99 19.95 -5.42
N THR A 55 8.13 19.27 -5.47
CA THR A 55 9.11 19.24 -4.38
C THR A 55 10.54 19.21 -4.88
N ASN A 56 11.45 19.87 -4.16
CA ASN A 56 12.90 19.84 -4.38
C ASN A 56 13.61 18.74 -3.59
N PHE A 57 12.88 17.93 -2.83
CA PHE A 57 13.46 16.97 -1.90
C PHE A 57 14.24 15.84 -2.59
N TYR A 58 13.83 15.44 -3.79
CA TYR A 58 14.45 14.33 -4.50
C TYR A 58 15.50 14.81 -5.49
N ASN A 59 16.69 14.19 -5.45
CA ASN A 59 17.78 14.51 -6.37
C ASN A 59 17.69 13.76 -7.67
N ILE A 60 17.20 12.51 -7.60
CA ILE A 60 17.08 11.63 -8.75
C ILE A 60 15.89 10.69 -8.60
N ALA A 61 15.28 10.32 -9.71
CA ALA A 61 14.29 9.23 -9.75
C ALA A 61 14.36 8.46 -11.06
N LEU A 62 13.95 7.20 -11.00
CA LEU A 62 13.58 6.40 -12.15
C LEU A 62 12.05 6.39 -12.27
N TYR A 63 11.53 6.96 -13.33
CA TYR A 63 10.12 6.88 -13.69
C TYR A 63 9.89 5.64 -14.55
N THR A 64 8.84 4.88 -14.24
CA THR A 64 8.41 3.74 -15.07
C THR A 64 6.94 3.90 -15.45
N LYS A 65 6.63 3.67 -16.72
CA LYS A 65 5.27 3.57 -17.23
C LYS A 65 4.57 2.30 -16.70
N GLY A 66 3.24 2.26 -16.72
CA GLY A 66 2.47 1.08 -16.28
C GLY A 66 2.19 1.03 -14.77
N GLY A 67 2.66 2.01 -14.00
CA GLY A 67 2.20 2.19 -12.62
C GLY A 67 0.80 2.81 -12.59
N ILE A 68 -0.07 2.27 -11.73
CA ILE A 68 -1.45 2.74 -11.59
C ILE A 68 -1.64 3.29 -10.19
N LEU A 69 -2.21 4.47 -10.09
CA LEU A 69 -2.73 5.04 -8.86
C LEU A 69 -4.25 4.86 -8.84
N LEU A 70 -4.79 4.42 -7.73
CA LEU A 70 -6.23 4.25 -7.54
C LEU A 70 -6.60 4.39 -6.06
N HIS A 71 -7.89 4.54 -5.80
CA HIS A 71 -8.45 4.55 -4.46
C HIS A 71 -8.84 3.11 -4.04
N PRO A 72 -8.07 2.44 -3.15
CA PRO A 72 -8.28 1.03 -2.83
C PRO A 72 -9.67 0.74 -2.24
N GLY A 73 -10.17 1.65 -1.38
CA GLY A 73 -11.48 1.50 -0.76
C GLY A 73 -12.62 1.55 -1.77
N LYS A 74 -12.56 2.47 -2.75
CA LYS A 74 -13.54 2.52 -3.84
C LYS A 74 -13.48 1.23 -4.68
N LEU A 75 -12.27 0.77 -5.02
CA LEU A 75 -12.11 -0.46 -5.80
C LEU A 75 -12.73 -1.67 -5.09
N VAL A 76 -12.42 -1.88 -3.80
CA VAL A 76 -12.94 -3.04 -3.06
C VAL A 76 -14.46 -3.00 -2.95
N ARG A 77 -15.05 -1.83 -2.65
CA ARG A 77 -16.52 -1.67 -2.62
C ARG A 77 -17.17 -1.99 -3.96
N ALA A 78 -16.61 -1.46 -5.02
CA ALA A 78 -17.13 -1.72 -6.37
C ALA A 78 -16.98 -3.19 -6.79
N MET A 79 -15.94 -3.89 -6.33
CA MET A 79 -15.83 -5.33 -6.53
C MET A 79 -16.94 -6.09 -5.80
N VAL A 80 -17.35 -5.63 -4.62
CA VAL A 80 -18.51 -6.20 -3.89
C VAL A 80 -19.81 -5.96 -4.67
N ASP A 81 -20.02 -4.74 -5.15
CA ASP A 81 -21.23 -4.37 -5.90
C ASP A 81 -21.38 -5.14 -7.22
N THR A 82 -20.28 -5.65 -7.75
CA THR A 82 -20.24 -6.40 -9.02
C THR A 82 -20.11 -7.92 -8.82
N LEU A 83 -20.33 -8.43 -7.61
CA LEU A 83 -20.29 -9.87 -7.36
C LEU A 83 -21.35 -10.62 -8.18
N PRO A 84 -21.01 -11.78 -8.76
CA PRO A 84 -21.95 -12.63 -9.45
C PRO A 84 -23.08 -13.10 -8.51
N LYS A 85 -24.27 -13.33 -9.03
CA LYS A 85 -25.45 -13.75 -8.25
C LYS A 85 -25.27 -15.07 -7.49
N ASN A 86 -24.34 -15.91 -7.89
CA ASN A 86 -24.00 -17.17 -7.21
C ASN A 86 -22.96 -17.02 -6.09
N VAL A 87 -22.53 -15.78 -5.78
CA VAL A 87 -21.62 -15.46 -4.70
C VAL A 87 -22.37 -14.77 -3.57
N SER A 88 -22.30 -15.32 -2.37
CA SER A 88 -22.85 -14.71 -1.16
C SER A 88 -21.72 -14.10 -0.34
N LEU A 89 -21.80 -12.80 -0.03
CA LEU A 89 -20.87 -12.11 0.85
C LEU A 89 -21.45 -12.01 2.26
N TYR A 90 -20.66 -12.37 3.25
CA TYR A 90 -21.01 -12.23 4.67
C TYR A 90 -19.98 -11.33 5.35
N GLU A 91 -20.35 -10.10 5.64
CA GLU A 91 -19.55 -9.18 6.44
C GLU A 91 -19.68 -9.49 7.94
N ASN A 92 -18.76 -8.98 8.76
CA ASN A 92 -18.73 -9.18 10.21
C ASN A 92 -18.80 -10.66 10.65
N SER A 93 -18.37 -11.56 9.78
CA SER A 93 -18.46 -13.02 9.94
C SER A 93 -17.05 -13.62 9.99
N SER A 94 -16.31 -13.30 11.05
CA SER A 94 -14.95 -13.81 11.25
C SER A 94 -14.94 -15.31 11.45
N LEU A 95 -14.10 -16.02 10.69
CA LEU A 95 -13.82 -17.44 10.88
C LEU A 95 -13.07 -17.62 12.21
N LEU A 96 -13.65 -18.37 13.14
CA LEU A 96 -13.06 -18.66 14.45
C LEU A 96 -12.11 -19.84 14.40
N ASN A 97 -12.56 -20.93 13.78
CA ASN A 97 -11.76 -22.13 13.54
C ASN A 97 -12.33 -22.93 12.37
N TRP A 98 -11.55 -23.88 11.92
CA TRP A 98 -11.95 -24.77 10.84
C TRP A 98 -11.35 -26.17 11.05
N LYS A 99 -11.98 -27.19 10.48
CA LYS A 99 -11.47 -28.56 10.46
C LYS A 99 -11.91 -29.26 9.20
N LYS A 100 -11.05 -30.14 8.69
CA LYS A 100 -11.38 -31.06 7.61
C LYS A 100 -11.75 -32.42 8.21
N ILE A 101 -12.89 -32.97 7.80
CA ILE A 101 -13.35 -34.32 8.16
C ILE A 101 -13.68 -35.01 6.84
N ASN A 102 -12.89 -35.99 6.46
CA ASN A 102 -12.96 -36.63 5.15
C ASN A 102 -12.88 -35.55 4.03
N ASP A 103 -13.87 -35.52 3.13
CA ASP A 103 -13.96 -34.55 2.03
C ASP A 103 -14.72 -33.29 2.38
N THR A 104 -15.04 -33.07 3.65
CA THR A 104 -15.81 -31.90 4.12
C THR A 104 -14.97 -31.03 5.02
N VAL A 105 -14.95 -29.73 4.72
CA VAL A 105 -14.40 -28.68 5.59
C VAL A 105 -15.54 -28.05 6.37
N ILE A 106 -15.40 -28.01 7.69
CA ILE A 106 -16.34 -27.34 8.60
C ILE A 106 -15.69 -26.05 9.08
N CYS A 107 -16.35 -24.93 8.80
CA CYS A 107 -15.93 -23.58 9.18
C CYS A 107 -16.87 -23.04 10.26
N ASN A 108 -16.34 -22.68 11.43
CA ASN A 108 -17.14 -22.19 12.56
C ASN A 108 -17.00 -20.67 12.71
N PHE A 109 -18.12 -20.02 12.87
CA PHE A 109 -18.29 -18.59 13.07
C PHE A 109 -19.04 -18.34 14.40
N LYS A 110 -19.10 -17.09 14.86
CA LYS A 110 -19.82 -16.75 16.08
C LYS A 110 -21.30 -17.18 16.05
N ASN A 111 -21.96 -17.04 14.91
CA ASN A 111 -23.41 -17.21 14.76
C ASN A 111 -23.78 -18.45 13.92
N GLY A 112 -22.87 -19.37 13.72
CA GLY A 112 -23.16 -20.57 12.95
C GLY A 112 -21.94 -21.26 12.34
N SER A 113 -22.19 -22.21 11.44
CA SER A 113 -21.14 -22.93 10.74
C SER A 113 -21.48 -23.13 9.27
N ILE A 114 -20.44 -23.27 8.44
CA ILE A 114 -20.56 -23.61 7.02
C ILE A 114 -19.84 -24.93 6.78
N LYS A 115 -20.49 -25.83 6.05
CA LYS A 115 -19.90 -27.06 5.51
C LYS A 115 -19.62 -26.88 4.02
N THR A 116 -18.40 -27.16 3.60
CA THR A 116 -17.99 -27.00 2.19
C THR A 116 -16.98 -28.09 1.80
N LYS A 117 -16.81 -28.32 0.49
CA LYS A 117 -15.77 -29.21 -0.02
C LYS A 117 -14.40 -28.54 -0.12
N LYS A 118 -14.35 -27.22 -0.26
CA LYS A 118 -13.11 -26.46 -0.45
C LYS A 118 -13.18 -25.14 0.32
N ILE A 119 -12.04 -24.69 0.82
CA ILE A 119 -11.87 -23.38 1.44
C ILE A 119 -10.65 -22.69 0.82
N ILE A 120 -10.76 -21.40 0.59
CA ILE A 120 -9.64 -20.55 0.15
C ILE A 120 -9.36 -19.54 1.24
N PHE A 121 -8.13 -19.53 1.75
CA PHE A 121 -7.66 -18.56 2.73
C PHE A 121 -6.94 -17.42 2.03
N ALA A 122 -7.59 -16.30 1.90
CA ALA A 122 -7.03 -15.05 1.33
C ALA A 122 -6.85 -13.97 2.41
N THR A 123 -6.40 -14.38 3.59
CA THR A 123 -6.41 -13.56 4.82
C THR A 123 -5.09 -12.84 5.10
N ASN A 124 -4.16 -12.81 4.13
CA ASN A 124 -2.88 -12.09 4.23
C ASN A 124 -2.14 -12.41 5.56
N GLY A 125 -1.79 -11.41 6.35
CA GLY A 125 -1.09 -11.55 7.63
C GLY A 125 -1.87 -12.29 8.73
N PHE A 126 -3.15 -12.60 8.53
CA PHE A 126 -4.00 -13.30 9.50
C PHE A 126 -3.97 -14.82 9.38
N LEU A 127 -3.27 -15.40 8.40
CA LEU A 127 -3.15 -16.86 8.25
C LEU A 127 -2.66 -17.54 9.53
N LYS A 128 -1.74 -16.91 10.26
CA LYS A 128 -1.19 -17.43 11.51
C LYS A 128 -2.26 -17.62 12.58
N SER A 129 -3.25 -16.75 12.68
CA SER A 129 -4.34 -16.86 13.67
C SER A 129 -5.28 -18.04 13.38
N LEU A 130 -5.24 -18.57 12.16
CA LEU A 130 -5.99 -19.76 11.73
C LEU A 130 -5.15 -21.05 11.77
N GLY A 131 -3.95 -21.00 12.37
CA GLY A 131 -3.04 -22.14 12.47
C GLY A 131 -2.32 -22.50 11.17
N ILE A 132 -2.38 -21.62 10.15
CA ILE A 132 -1.89 -21.92 8.80
C ILE A 132 -0.53 -21.22 8.58
N LYS A 133 0.48 -22.02 8.14
CA LYS A 133 1.79 -21.49 7.70
C LYS A 133 2.47 -20.53 8.70
N SER A 134 2.33 -20.81 10.00
CA SER A 134 2.82 -19.93 11.07
C SER A 134 4.33 -19.65 11.02
N ASN A 135 5.12 -20.57 10.45
CA ASN A 135 6.58 -20.49 10.37
C ASN A 135 7.10 -19.93 9.04
N TYR A 136 6.24 -19.70 8.06
CA TYR A 136 6.63 -19.26 6.71
C TYR A 136 6.38 -17.78 6.46
N ASN A 137 5.51 -17.17 7.24
CA ASN A 137 5.20 -15.76 7.13
C ASN A 137 5.28 -15.05 8.49
N PHE A 138 5.57 -13.77 8.46
CA PHE A 138 5.54 -12.92 9.64
C PHE A 138 4.85 -11.59 9.31
N PRO A 139 3.98 -11.10 10.20
CA PRO A 139 3.31 -9.84 10.02
C PRO A 139 4.25 -8.68 10.31
N ILE A 140 4.21 -7.66 9.47
CA ILE A 140 4.83 -6.37 9.68
C ILE A 140 3.73 -5.33 9.76
N THR A 141 3.77 -4.49 10.78
CA THR A 141 2.89 -3.35 10.91
C THR A 141 3.42 -2.17 10.11
N LEU A 142 2.56 -1.62 9.29
CA LEU A 142 2.79 -0.38 8.57
C LEU A 142 1.89 0.70 9.16
N THR A 143 2.40 1.91 9.30
CA THR A 143 1.57 3.07 9.62
C THR A 143 1.67 4.11 8.53
N ALA A 144 0.56 4.75 8.27
CA ALA A 144 0.44 5.80 7.26
C ALA A 144 -0.35 6.97 7.82
N SER A 145 -0.11 8.14 7.25
CA SER A 145 -0.91 9.34 7.47
C SER A 145 -1.31 9.94 6.13
N MET A 146 -2.45 10.61 6.15
CA MET A 146 -2.98 11.36 5.01
C MET A 146 -3.32 12.78 5.45
N THR A 147 -2.98 13.74 4.60
CA THR A 147 -3.36 15.12 4.80
C THR A 147 -4.86 15.32 4.56
N ARG A 148 -5.42 16.42 5.03
CA ARG A 148 -6.63 16.96 4.41
C ARG A 148 -6.37 17.30 2.94
N SER A 149 -7.40 17.57 2.18
CA SER A 149 -7.23 18.17 0.85
C SER A 149 -6.49 19.49 0.97
N LEU A 150 -5.53 19.75 0.09
CA LEU A 150 -4.83 21.02 0.03
C LEU A 150 -5.79 22.12 -0.42
N THR A 151 -5.66 23.31 0.16
CA THR A 151 -6.35 24.51 -0.36
C THR A 151 -5.79 24.89 -1.73
N ASP A 152 -6.43 25.80 -2.43
CA ASP A 152 -5.94 26.28 -3.73
C ASP A 152 -4.56 26.94 -3.58
N GLU A 153 -4.36 27.77 -2.57
CA GLU A 153 -3.08 28.46 -2.29
C GLU A 153 -1.98 27.44 -1.94
N GLU A 154 -2.29 26.43 -1.12
CA GLU A 154 -1.35 25.36 -0.77
C GLU A 154 -0.96 24.54 -2.00
N PHE A 155 -1.93 24.21 -2.85
CA PHE A 155 -1.68 23.45 -4.06
C PHE A 155 -0.90 24.24 -5.10
N GLU A 156 -1.17 25.54 -5.25
CA GLU A 156 -0.38 26.47 -6.06
C GLU A 156 1.07 26.59 -5.54
N SER A 157 1.25 26.67 -4.21
CA SER A 157 2.58 26.79 -3.59
C SER A 157 3.51 25.61 -3.91
N ILE A 158 2.94 24.44 -4.25
CA ILE A 158 3.68 23.25 -4.68
C ILE A 158 3.68 23.08 -6.21
N GLY A 159 3.16 24.07 -6.97
CA GLY A 159 3.17 24.06 -8.45
C GLY A 159 2.11 23.19 -9.09
N MET A 160 1.02 22.92 -8.41
CA MET A 160 -0.15 22.18 -8.92
C MET A 160 0.21 20.87 -9.65
N PRO A 161 0.97 19.95 -9.02
CA PRO A 161 1.40 18.73 -9.68
C PRO A 161 0.19 17.84 -10.00
N LYS A 162 0.27 17.10 -11.10
CA LYS A 162 -0.68 16.01 -11.37
C LYS A 162 -0.52 14.93 -10.28
N GLU A 163 -1.44 13.96 -10.24
CA GLU A 163 -1.31 12.79 -9.38
C GLU A 163 -0.01 12.01 -9.64
N TRP A 164 0.60 11.53 -8.58
CA TRP A 164 1.82 10.72 -8.65
C TRP A 164 1.97 9.76 -7.48
N GLY A 165 2.76 8.71 -7.68
CA GLY A 165 3.16 7.77 -6.64
C GLY A 165 4.66 7.53 -6.62
N ILE A 166 5.27 7.63 -5.44
CA ILE A 166 6.70 7.44 -5.21
C ILE A 166 6.93 6.22 -4.33
N LEU A 167 7.83 5.36 -4.76
CA LEU A 167 8.41 4.29 -3.97
C LEU A 167 9.86 4.65 -3.60
N PRO A 168 10.32 4.28 -2.40
CA PRO A 168 11.71 4.48 -2.03
C PRO A 168 12.64 3.54 -2.81
N VAL A 169 13.84 4.00 -3.10
CA VAL A 169 14.89 3.17 -3.75
C VAL A 169 15.38 2.07 -2.81
N ARG A 170 15.49 2.40 -1.52
CA ARG A 170 15.93 1.44 -0.48
C ARG A 170 14.74 0.94 0.34
N PRO A 171 14.83 -0.31 0.88
CA PRO A 171 13.87 -0.79 1.87
C PRO A 171 13.71 0.21 3.03
N MET A 172 12.54 0.24 3.65
CA MET A 172 12.21 1.11 4.81
C MET A 172 12.16 2.62 4.52
N GLY A 173 12.26 3.03 3.28
CA GLY A 173 12.03 4.41 2.86
C GLY A 173 10.55 4.80 2.83
N ALA A 174 10.27 6.08 2.55
CA ALA A 174 8.91 6.57 2.46
C ALA A 174 8.25 6.23 1.12
N THR A 175 7.08 5.60 1.18
CA THR A 175 6.12 5.60 0.08
C THR A 175 5.22 6.82 0.23
N ILE A 176 5.05 7.60 -0.83
CA ILE A 176 4.28 8.83 -0.79
C ILE A 176 3.46 8.98 -2.09
N ARG A 177 2.29 9.58 -1.98
CA ARG A 177 1.37 9.76 -3.11
C ARG A 177 0.67 11.11 -3.05
N MET A 178 0.45 11.72 -4.21
CA MET A 178 -0.51 12.78 -4.43
C MET A 178 -1.77 12.17 -5.04
N THR A 179 -2.91 12.38 -4.41
CA THR A 179 -4.20 11.84 -4.85
C THR A 179 -4.97 12.83 -5.73
N LYS A 180 -6.00 12.34 -6.42
CA LYS A 180 -6.89 13.16 -7.27
C LYS A 180 -7.55 14.32 -6.52
N ASP A 181 -7.90 14.12 -5.25
CA ASP A 181 -8.50 15.12 -4.37
C ASP A 181 -7.45 15.96 -3.62
N ARG A 182 -6.24 16.06 -4.17
CA ARG A 182 -5.13 16.90 -3.68
C ARG A 182 -4.69 16.58 -2.26
N ARG A 183 -4.68 15.30 -1.86
CA ARG A 183 -4.16 14.86 -0.57
C ARG A 183 -2.79 14.22 -0.73
N ILE A 184 -1.96 14.39 0.28
CA ILE A 184 -0.67 13.71 0.36
C ILE A 184 -0.79 12.55 1.35
N LEU A 185 -0.58 11.32 0.86
CA LEU A 185 -0.44 10.14 1.70
C LEU A 185 1.03 9.84 1.89
N ILE A 186 1.47 9.57 3.13
CA ILE A 186 2.81 9.12 3.44
C ILE A 186 2.79 7.88 4.32
N ARG A 187 3.62 6.89 3.96
CA ARG A 187 3.92 5.69 4.74
C ARG A 187 5.44 5.55 4.84
N ASN A 188 5.99 5.74 6.01
CA ASN A 188 7.44 5.72 6.26
C ASN A 188 7.85 4.92 7.47
N THR A 189 6.95 4.09 8.01
CA THR A 189 7.23 3.18 9.11
C THR A 189 6.86 1.75 8.72
N ALA A 190 7.70 0.80 9.12
CA ALA A 190 7.45 -0.63 9.01
C ALA A 190 8.17 -1.31 10.19
N GLU A 191 7.45 -2.04 11.00
CA GLU A 191 7.97 -2.58 12.26
C GLU A 191 7.22 -3.85 12.69
N VAL A 192 7.86 -4.64 13.52
CA VAL A 192 7.20 -5.80 14.16
C VAL A 192 6.42 -5.27 15.36
N TYR A 193 5.13 -5.00 15.15
CA TYR A 193 4.22 -4.50 16.18
C TYR A 193 2.79 -4.98 15.88
N ASN A 194 2.03 -5.30 16.92
CA ASN A 194 0.63 -5.70 16.74
C ASN A 194 -0.28 -4.49 16.57
N PRO A 195 -0.87 -4.23 15.38
CA PRO A 195 -1.73 -3.08 15.15
C PRO A 195 -3.04 -3.11 15.92
N TYR A 196 -3.52 -4.29 16.33
CA TYR A 196 -4.73 -4.41 17.17
C TYR A 196 -4.52 -3.96 18.61
N GLN A 197 -3.24 -3.90 19.04
CA GLN A 197 -2.86 -3.42 20.37
C GLN A 197 -2.27 -2.01 20.33
N MET A 198 -2.21 -1.40 19.15
CA MET A 198 -1.67 -0.06 18.99
C MET A 198 -2.64 0.96 19.59
N SER A 199 -2.22 1.59 20.69
CA SER A 199 -2.97 2.68 21.29
C SER A 199 -2.94 3.93 20.41
N GLN A 200 -3.86 4.87 20.65
CA GLN A 200 -3.84 6.17 19.97
C GLN A 200 -2.53 6.93 20.22
N SER A 201 -1.97 6.84 21.43
CA SER A 201 -0.67 7.45 21.77
C SER A 201 0.45 6.88 20.91
N GLU A 202 0.51 5.57 20.73
CA GLU A 202 1.50 4.91 19.87
C GLU A 202 1.34 5.28 18.39
N LEU A 203 0.10 5.38 17.92
CA LEU A 203 -0.18 5.85 16.55
C LEU A 203 0.25 7.31 16.36
N ASN A 204 0.01 8.18 17.35
CA ASN A 204 0.39 9.58 17.32
C ASN A 204 1.92 9.75 17.23
N LYS A 205 2.70 8.95 17.95
CA LYS A 205 4.19 8.97 17.84
C LYS A 205 4.65 8.66 16.41
N ARG A 206 3.97 7.75 15.73
CA ARG A 206 4.28 7.37 14.34
C ARG A 206 3.81 8.43 13.35
N SER A 207 2.65 9.02 13.60
CA SER A 207 2.12 10.14 12.83
C SER A 207 3.07 11.35 12.86
N LEU A 208 3.73 11.61 13.97
CA LEU A 208 4.75 12.66 14.06
C LEU A 208 5.92 12.42 13.08
N LYS A 209 6.41 11.17 12.94
CA LYS A 209 7.44 10.82 11.95
C LYS A 209 6.95 11.08 10.52
N GLN A 210 5.68 10.83 10.26
CA GLN A 210 5.04 11.06 8.96
C GLN A 210 4.88 12.56 8.68
N LYS A 211 4.46 13.34 9.68
CA LYS A 211 4.43 14.81 9.61
C LYS A 211 5.79 15.38 9.25
N ILE A 212 6.84 14.97 9.95
CA ILE A 212 8.22 15.37 9.64
C ILE A 212 8.61 14.97 8.22
N GLY A 213 8.19 13.79 7.78
CA GLY A 213 8.43 13.31 6.43
C GLY A 213 7.76 14.14 5.34
N ILE A 214 6.53 14.61 5.57
CA ILE A 214 5.83 15.56 4.68
C ILE A 214 6.54 16.91 4.68
N LYS A 215 6.82 17.47 5.86
CA LYS A 215 7.46 18.80 6.01
C LYS A 215 8.83 18.89 5.34
N LYS A 216 9.63 17.81 5.40
CA LYS A 216 10.92 17.72 4.67
C LYS A 216 10.75 17.81 3.16
N ARG A 217 9.63 17.34 2.61
CA ARG A 217 9.36 17.34 1.17
C ARG A 217 8.66 18.58 0.69
N PHE A 218 7.79 19.11 1.53
CA PHE A 218 6.95 20.28 1.25
C PHE A 218 7.05 21.27 2.42
N PRO A 219 8.20 21.96 2.56
CA PRO A 219 8.43 22.88 3.69
C PRO A 219 7.46 24.07 3.73
N GLN A 220 6.85 24.42 2.60
CA GLN A 220 5.86 25.48 2.47
C GLN A 220 4.47 25.13 3.01
N LEU A 221 4.15 23.83 3.14
CA LEU A 221 2.85 23.40 3.65
C LEU A 221 2.76 23.58 5.19
N PRO A 222 1.57 23.85 5.74
CA PRO A 222 1.39 24.06 7.17
C PRO A 222 1.63 22.80 8.00
N ASP A 223 1.90 23.00 9.28
CA ASP A 223 2.24 21.89 10.19
C ASP A 223 1.04 21.04 10.62
N ASN A 224 -0.17 21.59 10.58
CA ASN A 224 -1.41 20.93 11.01
C ASN A 224 -2.18 20.28 9.85
N ILE A 225 -1.46 19.81 8.84
CA ILE A 225 -2.07 19.34 7.60
C ILE A 225 -2.57 17.88 7.66
N ILE A 226 -2.03 17.05 8.59
CA ILE A 226 -2.46 15.65 8.71
C ILE A 226 -3.87 15.60 9.28
N GLN A 227 -4.76 14.93 8.55
CA GLN A 227 -6.14 14.72 8.93
C GLN A 227 -6.37 13.35 9.57
N SER A 228 -5.71 12.31 9.04
CA SER A 228 -5.92 10.95 9.49
C SER A 228 -4.62 10.15 9.52
N SER A 229 -4.56 9.22 10.47
CA SER A 229 -3.46 8.25 10.58
C SER A 229 -4.02 6.89 10.95
N TRP A 230 -3.42 5.84 10.43
CA TRP A 230 -3.86 4.46 10.67
C TRP A 230 -2.69 3.48 10.61
N SER A 231 -2.96 2.29 11.11
CA SER A 231 -2.04 1.15 11.00
C SER A 231 -2.67 0.00 10.23
N GLY A 232 -1.85 -0.86 9.68
CA GLY A 232 -2.28 -2.07 9.00
C GLY A 232 -1.18 -3.12 8.97
N ILE A 233 -1.57 -4.36 8.70
CA ILE A 233 -0.65 -5.49 8.61
C ILE A 233 -0.36 -5.81 7.14
N VAL A 234 0.91 -6.07 6.85
CA VAL A 234 1.34 -6.76 5.64
C VAL A 234 2.08 -8.04 6.02
N SER A 235 1.76 -9.15 5.37
CA SER A 235 2.50 -10.39 5.54
C SER A 235 3.78 -10.35 4.72
N ARG A 236 4.89 -10.75 5.33
CA ARG A 236 6.16 -11.02 4.67
C ARG A 236 6.46 -12.50 4.75
N THR A 237 6.79 -13.10 3.64
CA THR A 237 7.31 -14.47 3.60
C THR A 237 8.83 -14.46 3.74
N ARG A 238 9.38 -15.55 4.24
CA ARG A 238 10.82 -15.68 4.50
C ARG A 238 11.68 -15.51 3.23
N ASN A 239 11.18 -15.98 2.09
CA ASN A 239 11.86 -15.90 0.79
C ASN A 239 11.34 -14.77 -0.11
N SER A 240 10.46 -13.90 0.40
CA SER A 240 9.79 -12.83 -0.35
C SER A 240 8.88 -13.27 -1.50
N SER A 241 8.62 -14.58 -1.62
CA SER A 241 7.69 -15.14 -2.60
C SER A 241 6.26 -15.18 -2.05
N GLN A 242 5.28 -15.14 -2.92
CA GLN A 242 3.88 -15.32 -2.55
C GLN A 242 3.62 -16.78 -2.16
N ILE A 243 2.74 -16.99 -1.17
CA ILE A 243 2.23 -18.31 -0.83
C ILE A 243 0.94 -18.52 -1.62
N PHE A 244 0.97 -19.44 -2.56
CA PHE A 244 -0.18 -19.88 -3.34
C PHE A 244 -0.07 -21.40 -3.53
N GLU A 245 -0.71 -22.16 -2.66
CA GLU A 245 -0.57 -23.61 -2.63
C GLU A 245 -1.81 -24.29 -2.07
N LYS A 246 -1.94 -25.57 -2.37
CA LYS A 246 -2.90 -26.47 -1.72
C LYS A 246 -2.34 -26.93 -0.37
N ILE A 247 -3.14 -26.82 0.67
CA ILE A 247 -2.79 -27.29 2.01
C ILE A 247 -3.59 -28.55 2.27
N ASP A 248 -2.91 -29.66 2.47
CA ASP A 248 -3.50 -30.89 3.00
C ASP A 248 -3.28 -30.89 4.52
N GLN A 249 -4.35 -31.04 5.29
CA GLN A 249 -4.23 -31.34 6.72
C GLN A 249 -3.95 -32.85 6.82
N ASN A 250 -2.72 -33.18 7.17
CA ASN A 250 -2.40 -34.51 7.71
C ASN A 250 -2.71 -34.53 9.18
#